data_12ce83187fda5faae169ff4eacce38ba
#
_entry.id   12ce83187fda5faae169ff4eacce38ba
#
_cell.length_a   1.000
_cell.length_b   1.000
_cell.length_c   1.000
_cell.angle_alpha   90.00
_cell.angle_beta   90.00
_cell.angle_gamma   90.00
#
_symmetry.space_group_name_H-M   'P 1'
#
loop_
_entity.id
_entity.type
_entity.pdbx_description
1 polymer ?
#
loop_
_entity_poly.entity_id
_entity_poly.type
_entity_poly.pdbx_seq_one_letter_code
_entity_poly.pdbx_strand_id
1 'polypeptide(L)'
;MQKKALNYCVSLLLLGCAATPAIAADLSIGDPKTDLGELKLSGFLRVKYQDKSWTENDHKLTFDAARINLDYTSPKIFGHLEYRCYQYNKLCDFSTLVDANVGYNINDSHLIQAGLQPVPFGPGRFWESNYYGGVITQIGLEDVHNVGLKYQGKFDTGTQVELAYFTGDGGSYSGPYSEDASRYTTNFVKPEDSSLTHLDEQNMFIGRVKQEIRSLPEPMKGNIGASYWQSDIENKTNGQTGDRQAWAVFGNVSYNNLGFGLTLGKNEMDNKDPLTPKTSLMGSFDDNFMVANEGMFYTADVSYKFKNVGKLDAVMPYAMYSSYVKSEDGYDDSSRNLLGVAAYYKNMSFVAEYIMGKNDFLIGGPSSSYAQGGDDDTHELLNLQFYYNF
;
A
#
# COMPACT_ATOMS: atom_id res chain seq x y z
N MET A 1 -45.81 0.65 -15.75
CA MET A 1 -44.72 -0.18 -15.21
C MET A 1 -43.42 0.47 -15.61
N GLN A 2 -42.90 1.33 -14.74
CA GLN A 2 -41.64 2.04 -14.98
C GLN A 2 -40.49 1.19 -14.43
N LYS A 3 -39.58 0.79 -15.31
CA LYS A 3 -38.33 0.15 -14.93
C LYS A 3 -37.40 1.20 -14.30
N LYS A 4 -37.08 1.03 -13.03
CA LYS A 4 -36.03 1.79 -12.36
C LYS A 4 -34.71 1.38 -13.00
N ALA A 5 -34.06 2.30 -13.67
CA ALA A 5 -32.66 2.16 -14.08
C ALA A 5 -31.79 2.17 -12.81
N LEU A 6 -31.15 1.07 -12.57
CA LEU A 6 -30.25 0.88 -11.43
C LEU A 6 -28.89 1.41 -11.83
N ASN A 7 -28.50 2.54 -11.25
CA ASN A 7 -27.17 3.12 -11.38
C ASN A 7 -26.17 2.23 -10.63
N TYR A 8 -25.49 1.35 -11.32
CA TYR A 8 -24.28 0.71 -10.82
C TYR A 8 -23.06 1.43 -11.40
N CYS A 9 -22.69 2.54 -10.76
CA CYS A 9 -21.33 3.00 -10.81
C CYS A 9 -20.44 1.91 -10.23
N VAL A 10 -19.39 1.55 -10.95
CA VAL A 10 -18.30 0.71 -10.49
C VAL A 10 -17.66 1.39 -9.26
N SER A 11 -18.23 1.15 -8.10
CA SER A 11 -17.59 1.50 -6.85
C SER A 11 -16.56 0.42 -6.58
N LEU A 12 -15.30 0.68 -6.98
CA LEU A 12 -14.17 0.06 -6.32
C LEU A 12 -14.29 0.46 -4.84
N LEU A 13 -15.00 -0.33 -4.07
CA LEU A 13 -15.07 -0.21 -2.62
C LEU A 13 -13.75 -0.69 -2.04
N LEU A 14 -12.77 0.20 -2.09
CA LEU A 14 -11.77 0.31 -1.07
C LEU A 14 -12.53 0.67 0.23
N LEU A 15 -12.86 -0.34 1.01
CA LEU A 15 -13.15 -0.21 2.43
C LEU A 15 -11.82 -0.29 3.21
N GLY A 16 -10.86 0.53 2.83
CA GLY A 16 -10.08 1.34 3.73
C GLY A 16 -10.81 2.67 3.71
N CYS A 17 -10.88 3.43 4.74
CA CYS A 17 -11.48 4.75 4.80
C CYS A 17 -10.82 5.69 3.77
N ALA A 18 -11.06 5.45 2.49
CA ALA A 18 -10.70 6.39 1.45
C ALA A 18 -11.57 7.62 1.69
N ALA A 19 -10.95 8.67 2.20
CA ALA A 19 -11.51 9.99 2.15
C ALA A 19 -12.00 10.21 0.71
N THR A 20 -13.32 10.26 0.52
CA THR A 20 -13.85 10.73 -0.75
C THR A 20 -13.37 12.18 -0.89
N PRO A 21 -12.58 12.50 -1.91
CA PRO A 21 -12.17 13.87 -2.13
C PRO A 21 -13.43 14.73 -2.25
N ALA A 22 -13.40 15.89 -1.65
CA ALA A 22 -14.29 16.97 -2.01
C ALA A 22 -14.12 17.22 -3.51
N ILE A 23 -15.21 17.46 -4.21
CA ILE A 23 -15.39 17.57 -5.65
C ILE A 23 -14.18 18.34 -6.28
N ALA A 24 -13.18 17.59 -6.73
CA ALA A 24 -12.27 18.08 -7.74
C ALA A 24 -13.10 18.29 -9.01
N ALA A 25 -12.86 19.34 -9.78
CA ALA A 25 -13.45 19.47 -11.09
C ALA A 25 -13.04 18.20 -11.87
N ASP A 26 -14.01 17.34 -12.22
CA ASP A 26 -13.72 16.12 -12.97
C ASP A 26 -13.18 16.51 -14.34
N LEU A 27 -11.86 16.38 -14.51
CA LEU A 27 -11.21 16.52 -15.81
C LEU A 27 -11.44 15.23 -16.58
N SER A 28 -12.61 15.10 -17.19
CA SER A 28 -12.97 13.92 -17.97
C SER A 28 -13.41 14.27 -19.39
N ILE A 29 -13.14 13.38 -20.33
CA ILE A 29 -13.52 13.48 -21.74
C ILE A 29 -14.14 12.15 -22.15
N GLY A 30 -15.35 12.19 -22.69
CA GLY A 30 -16.09 11.01 -23.15
C GLY A 30 -17.27 10.64 -22.25
N ASP A 31 -17.79 9.42 -22.46
CA ASP A 31 -18.92 8.86 -21.69
C ASP A 31 -18.60 7.37 -21.42
N PRO A 32 -18.51 6.93 -20.16
CA PRO A 32 -18.16 5.56 -19.79
C PRO A 32 -19.20 4.53 -20.24
N LYS A 33 -20.39 4.97 -20.69
CA LYS A 33 -21.47 4.10 -21.19
C LYS A 33 -21.36 3.81 -22.69
N THR A 34 -20.47 4.49 -23.40
CA THR A 34 -20.24 4.30 -24.84
C THR A 34 -19.04 3.38 -25.08
N ASP A 35 -18.96 2.83 -26.29
CA ASP A 35 -17.80 2.02 -26.70
C ASP A 35 -16.51 2.84 -26.81
N LEU A 36 -16.60 4.16 -27.00
CA LEU A 36 -15.46 5.07 -26.97
C LEU A 36 -14.95 5.33 -25.55
N GLY A 37 -15.82 5.11 -24.53
CA GLY A 37 -15.48 5.26 -23.14
C GLY A 37 -15.25 6.70 -22.68
N GLU A 38 -14.77 6.81 -21.44
CA GLU A 38 -14.38 8.05 -20.78
C GLU A 38 -12.90 7.96 -20.35
N LEU A 39 -12.16 9.03 -20.57
CA LEU A 39 -10.84 9.24 -20.01
C LEU A 39 -10.91 10.30 -18.91
N LYS A 40 -10.51 9.96 -17.70
CA LYS A 40 -10.48 10.85 -16.53
C LYS A 40 -9.05 11.12 -16.09
N LEU A 41 -8.71 12.39 -15.91
CA LEU A 41 -7.46 12.84 -15.30
C LEU A 41 -7.73 13.25 -13.84
N SER A 42 -6.91 12.78 -12.92
CA SER A 42 -6.95 13.18 -11.51
C SER A 42 -5.56 13.14 -10.90
N GLY A 43 -5.41 13.66 -9.69
CA GLY A 43 -4.12 13.65 -9.04
C GLY A 43 -4.06 14.48 -7.78
N PHE A 44 -2.84 14.70 -7.29
CA PHE A 44 -2.59 15.63 -6.21
C PHE A 44 -1.21 16.29 -6.31
N LEU A 45 -1.11 17.46 -5.68
CA LEU A 45 0.14 18.08 -5.27
C LEU A 45 0.22 18.02 -3.74
N ARG A 46 1.39 17.65 -3.20
CA ARG A 46 1.60 17.50 -1.75
C ARG A 46 2.83 18.26 -1.31
N VAL A 47 2.67 19.03 -0.23
CA VAL A 47 3.79 19.57 0.55
C VAL A 47 3.80 18.92 1.92
N LYS A 48 4.99 18.78 2.51
CA LYS A 48 5.17 18.21 3.84
C LYS A 48 6.08 19.05 4.71
N TYR A 49 5.83 18.95 6.02
CA TYR A 49 6.75 19.37 7.08
C TYR A 49 6.97 18.19 7.98
N GLN A 50 8.22 17.90 8.30
CA GLN A 50 8.60 16.82 9.22
C GLN A 50 9.51 17.39 10.31
N ASP A 51 9.29 16.87 11.53
CA ASP A 51 10.14 17.10 12.70
C ASP A 51 10.52 15.73 13.27
N LYS A 52 11.81 15.42 13.24
CA LYS A 52 12.37 14.09 13.52
C LYS A 52 13.17 14.15 14.81
N SER A 53 12.90 13.26 15.78
CA SER A 53 13.63 13.21 17.05
C SER A 53 15.08 12.75 16.92
N TRP A 54 15.44 12.09 15.83
CA TRP A 54 16.77 11.50 15.59
C TRP A 54 17.71 12.36 14.73
N THR A 55 17.25 13.53 14.29
CA THR A 55 18.10 14.44 13.51
C THR A 55 18.04 15.85 14.12
N GLU A 56 19.18 16.51 14.24
CA GLU A 56 19.23 17.91 14.65
C GLU A 56 18.88 18.82 13.47
N ASN A 57 17.99 19.79 13.69
CA ASN A 57 17.66 20.89 12.75
C ASN A 57 17.03 20.49 11.39
N ASP A 58 16.35 19.35 11.29
CA ASP A 58 15.64 18.97 10.06
C ASP A 58 14.17 19.38 10.06
N HIS A 59 13.95 20.70 10.28
CA HIS A 59 12.60 21.30 10.26
C HIS A 59 12.37 22.00 8.93
N LYS A 60 11.92 21.27 7.91
CA LYS A 60 11.73 21.84 6.57
C LYS A 60 10.30 21.65 6.07
N LEU A 61 9.72 22.74 5.57
CA LEU A 61 8.56 22.66 4.68
C LEU A 61 9.10 22.45 3.25
N THR A 62 8.75 21.32 2.65
CA THR A 62 9.21 20.95 1.31
C THR A 62 8.02 20.61 0.41
N PHE A 63 8.17 20.84 -0.89
CA PHE A 63 7.38 20.08 -1.85
C PHE A 63 7.71 18.61 -1.63
N ASP A 64 6.69 17.77 -1.55
CA ASP A 64 6.93 16.36 -1.25
C ASP A 64 6.68 15.48 -2.47
N ALA A 65 5.48 15.57 -3.05
CA ALA A 65 5.10 14.71 -4.15
C ALA A 65 4.04 15.32 -5.07
N ALA A 66 4.04 14.88 -6.31
CA ALA A 66 2.93 15.00 -7.23
C ALA A 66 2.49 13.60 -7.71
N ARG A 67 1.19 13.42 -7.91
CA ARG A 67 0.59 12.22 -8.50
C ARG A 67 -0.31 12.62 -9.65
N ILE A 68 -0.24 11.85 -10.74
CA ILE A 68 -1.14 11.94 -11.88
C ILE A 68 -1.74 10.56 -12.10
N ASN A 69 -3.07 10.49 -12.18
CA ASN A 69 -3.79 9.30 -12.59
C ASN A 69 -4.48 9.55 -13.92
N LEU A 70 -4.45 8.55 -14.80
CA LEU A 70 -5.29 8.46 -15.99
C LEU A 70 -6.15 7.21 -15.86
N ASP A 71 -7.46 7.40 -15.80
CA ASP A 71 -8.43 6.32 -15.73
C ASP A 71 -9.23 6.28 -17.03
N TYR A 72 -9.21 5.15 -17.72
CA TYR A 72 -10.07 4.89 -18.87
C TYR A 72 -11.18 3.92 -18.48
N THR A 73 -12.42 4.22 -18.84
CA THR A 73 -13.57 3.37 -18.54
C THR A 73 -14.52 3.30 -19.73
N SER A 74 -14.87 2.08 -20.15
CA SER A 74 -15.93 1.77 -21.10
C SER A 74 -16.76 0.57 -20.59
N PRO A 75 -17.84 0.15 -21.27
CA PRO A 75 -18.64 -0.98 -20.80
C PRO A 75 -17.85 -2.29 -20.64
N LYS A 76 -16.84 -2.51 -21.48
CA LYS A 76 -16.06 -3.75 -21.47
C LYS A 76 -14.60 -3.59 -21.07
N ILE A 77 -14.00 -2.44 -21.35
CA ILE A 77 -12.57 -2.22 -21.16
C ILE A 77 -12.39 -1.09 -20.14
N PHE A 78 -11.45 -1.28 -19.24
CA PHE A 78 -10.97 -0.22 -18.35
C PHE A 78 -9.44 -0.22 -18.35
N GLY A 79 -8.84 0.89 -17.94
CA GLY A 79 -7.41 1.03 -17.78
C GLY A 79 -7.09 2.01 -16.68
N HIS A 80 -5.95 1.83 -16.03
CA HIS A 80 -5.47 2.73 -15.00
C HIS A 80 -3.97 2.93 -15.16
N LEU A 81 -3.56 4.19 -15.06
CA LEU A 81 -2.16 4.59 -14.97
C LEU A 81 -2.00 5.53 -13.79
N GLU A 82 -1.07 5.23 -12.89
CA GLU A 82 -0.65 6.08 -11.79
C GLU A 82 0.84 6.38 -11.89
N TYR A 83 1.17 7.66 -12.09
CA TYR A 83 2.54 8.14 -12.10
C TYR A 83 2.76 9.07 -10.92
N ARG A 84 3.86 8.90 -10.20
CA ARG A 84 4.27 9.76 -9.09
C ARG A 84 5.67 10.31 -9.27
N CYS A 85 5.88 11.53 -8.78
CA CYS A 85 7.20 12.05 -8.54
C CYS A 85 7.31 12.59 -7.12
N TYR A 86 8.49 12.48 -6.56
CA TYR A 86 8.83 12.92 -5.21
C TYR A 86 10.04 13.84 -5.25
N GLN A 87 10.16 14.69 -4.25
CA GLN A 87 11.32 15.55 -4.06
C GLN A 87 12.18 15.02 -2.93
N TYR A 88 13.43 14.69 -3.24
CA TYR A 88 14.50 14.47 -2.26
C TYR A 88 15.41 15.70 -2.20
N ASN A 89 16.26 15.92 -3.20
CA ASN A 89 17.15 17.09 -3.32
C ASN A 89 16.62 18.09 -4.34
N LYS A 90 15.99 17.63 -5.39
CA LYS A 90 15.43 18.44 -6.48
C LYS A 90 13.98 18.09 -6.69
N LEU A 91 13.23 19.01 -7.30
CA LEU A 91 11.84 18.76 -7.67
C LEU A 91 11.75 17.54 -8.62
N CYS A 92 10.97 16.53 -8.22
CA CYS A 92 10.75 15.29 -8.99
C CYS A 92 12.04 14.53 -9.35
N ASP A 93 13.04 14.53 -8.50
CA ASP A 93 14.28 13.77 -8.71
C ASP A 93 14.11 12.25 -8.49
N PHE A 94 13.08 11.83 -7.78
CA PHE A 94 12.56 10.46 -7.80
C PHE A 94 11.22 10.43 -8.54
N SER A 95 11.08 9.59 -9.55
CA SER A 95 9.81 9.44 -10.26
C SER A 95 9.58 8.00 -10.70
N THR A 96 8.34 7.54 -10.59
CA THR A 96 7.99 6.14 -10.81
C THR A 96 6.59 5.97 -11.38
N LEU A 97 6.43 4.94 -12.21
CA LEU A 97 5.15 4.40 -12.62
C LEU A 97 4.69 3.42 -11.54
N VAL A 98 3.62 3.74 -10.83
CA VAL A 98 3.09 2.91 -9.73
C VAL A 98 2.14 1.84 -10.28
N ASP A 99 1.23 2.25 -11.17
CA ASP A 99 0.29 1.38 -11.86
C ASP A 99 0.28 1.68 -13.35
N ALA A 100 0.18 0.64 -14.18
CA ALA A 100 -0.09 0.71 -15.61
C ALA A 100 -0.74 -0.58 -16.07
N ASN A 101 -2.06 -0.58 -16.13
CA ASN A 101 -2.80 -1.81 -16.42
C ASN A 101 -4.03 -1.56 -17.28
N VAL A 102 -4.48 -2.62 -17.91
CA VAL A 102 -5.72 -2.68 -18.66
C VAL A 102 -6.52 -3.90 -18.22
N GLY A 103 -7.84 -3.75 -18.15
CA GLY A 103 -8.73 -4.83 -17.76
C GLY A 103 -9.92 -4.97 -18.70
N TYR A 104 -10.53 -6.14 -18.63
CA TYR A 104 -11.71 -6.52 -19.38
C TYR A 104 -12.80 -7.01 -18.44
N ASN A 105 -13.98 -6.40 -18.51
CA ASN A 105 -15.18 -6.82 -17.80
C ASN A 105 -15.81 -8.00 -18.56
N ILE A 106 -15.66 -9.22 -18.02
CA ILE A 106 -16.31 -10.43 -18.54
C ILE A 106 -17.83 -10.25 -18.42
N ASN A 107 -18.25 -9.74 -17.26
CA ASN A 107 -19.61 -9.29 -16.95
C ASN A 107 -19.56 -8.29 -15.78
N ASP A 108 -20.70 -7.90 -15.22
CA ASP A 108 -20.81 -6.92 -14.13
C ASP A 108 -20.14 -7.38 -12.80
N SER A 109 -19.86 -8.65 -12.66
CA SER A 109 -19.32 -9.26 -11.44
C SER A 109 -17.94 -9.87 -11.60
N HIS A 110 -17.46 -10.07 -12.82
CA HIS A 110 -16.20 -10.75 -13.12
C HIS A 110 -15.36 -9.96 -14.09
N LEU A 111 -14.10 -9.80 -13.76
CA LEU A 111 -13.12 -9.11 -14.63
C LEU A 111 -11.76 -9.81 -14.62
N ILE A 112 -10.98 -9.51 -15.64
CA ILE A 112 -9.55 -9.84 -15.72
C ILE A 112 -8.77 -8.54 -15.97
N GLN A 113 -7.55 -8.46 -15.46
CA GLN A 113 -6.70 -7.28 -15.52
C GLN A 113 -5.25 -7.71 -15.73
N ALA A 114 -4.53 -7.02 -16.61
CA ALA A 114 -3.14 -7.31 -16.95
C ALA A 114 -2.31 -6.02 -16.90
N GLY A 115 -1.04 -6.14 -16.51
CA GLY A 115 -0.08 -5.06 -16.41
C GLY A 115 0.47 -4.87 -15.01
N LEU A 116 1.09 -3.71 -14.77
CA LEU A 116 1.57 -3.28 -13.46
C LEU A 116 0.37 -2.87 -12.61
N GLN A 117 0.14 -3.58 -11.50
CA GLN A 117 -1.08 -3.45 -10.73
C GLN A 117 -0.90 -3.91 -9.26
N PRO A 118 -1.78 -3.46 -8.33
CA PRO A 118 -1.72 -3.90 -6.96
C PRO A 118 -1.85 -5.41 -6.79
N VAL A 119 -0.98 -5.98 -5.96
CA VAL A 119 -1.04 -7.38 -5.53
C VAL A 119 -2.22 -7.56 -4.57
N PRO A 120 -3.09 -8.58 -4.78
CA PRO A 120 -4.26 -8.80 -3.93
C PRO A 120 -3.89 -9.56 -2.66
N PHE A 121 -3.13 -8.94 -1.76
CA PHE A 121 -2.78 -9.49 -0.45
C PHE A 121 -3.31 -8.59 0.67
N GLY A 122 -3.73 -9.18 1.82
CA GLY A 122 -4.35 -8.46 2.92
C GLY A 122 -5.71 -7.83 2.60
N PRO A 123 -6.21 -6.87 3.40
CA PRO A 123 -7.55 -6.30 3.24
C PRO A 123 -7.75 -5.45 1.99
N GLY A 124 -6.68 -4.86 1.45
CA GLY A 124 -6.72 -3.99 0.28
C GLY A 124 -5.33 -3.48 -0.09
N ARG A 125 -5.25 -2.39 -0.85
CA ARG A 125 -3.99 -1.72 -1.15
C ARG A 125 -3.39 -1.14 0.13
N PHE A 126 -4.17 -0.35 0.86
CA PHE A 126 -3.82 0.20 2.17
C PHE A 126 -4.62 -0.51 3.24
N TRP A 127 -3.97 -0.90 4.32
CA TRP A 127 -4.58 -1.70 5.37
C TRP A 127 -5.15 -0.87 6.49
N GLU A 128 -4.60 0.32 6.70
CA GLU A 128 -4.96 1.25 7.77
C GLU A 128 -5.48 2.58 7.24
N SER A 129 -6.06 3.38 8.15
CA SER A 129 -6.67 4.69 7.86
C SER A 129 -5.68 5.85 7.78
N ASN A 130 -4.39 5.60 8.06
CA ASN A 130 -3.34 6.63 8.11
C ASN A 130 -2.77 6.99 6.72
N TYR A 131 -1.88 8.00 6.67
CA TYR A 131 -1.24 8.49 5.44
C TYR A 131 0.24 8.12 5.35
N TYR A 132 0.87 7.72 6.46
CA TYR A 132 2.28 7.36 6.50
C TYR A 132 2.54 5.88 6.21
N GLY A 133 1.60 5.01 6.55
CA GLY A 133 1.72 3.56 6.43
C GLY A 133 2.27 2.87 7.69
N GLY A 134 2.10 1.56 7.76
CA GLY A 134 2.61 0.68 8.81
C GLY A 134 3.98 0.08 8.46
N VAL A 135 4.56 -0.72 9.37
CA VAL A 135 5.82 -1.46 9.11
C VAL A 135 5.66 -2.52 8.02
N ILE A 136 4.42 -2.95 7.75
CA ILE A 136 4.15 -4.04 6.80
C ILE A 136 4.44 -3.64 5.36
N THR A 137 4.34 -2.35 5.03
CA THR A 137 4.79 -1.81 3.75
C THR A 137 6.27 -2.06 3.52
N GLN A 138 7.09 -2.04 4.58
CA GLN A 138 8.54 -2.21 4.51
C GLN A 138 8.98 -3.68 4.46
N ILE A 139 8.14 -4.61 4.83
CA ILE A 139 8.41 -6.04 4.62
C ILE A 139 7.85 -6.57 3.29
N GLY A 140 7.34 -5.66 2.43
CA GLY A 140 6.90 -5.97 1.07
C GLY A 140 5.64 -6.82 0.99
N LEU A 141 4.62 -6.52 1.81
CA LEU A 141 3.33 -7.20 1.81
C LEU A 141 2.14 -6.26 1.65
N GLU A 142 2.28 -4.98 1.99
CA GLU A 142 1.27 -3.95 1.82
C GLU A 142 1.69 -2.94 0.75
N ASP A 143 0.74 -2.41 -0.03
CA ASP A 143 0.93 -1.47 -1.15
C ASP A 143 1.97 -1.97 -2.18
N VAL A 144 1.92 -3.28 -2.46
CA VAL A 144 2.80 -3.94 -3.42
C VAL A 144 2.19 -3.90 -4.81
N HIS A 145 2.99 -3.55 -5.83
CA HIS A 145 2.59 -3.43 -7.23
C HIS A 145 3.54 -4.22 -8.12
N ASN A 146 3.01 -5.21 -8.84
CA ASN A 146 3.80 -6.11 -9.67
C ASN A 146 3.17 -6.28 -11.07
N VAL A 147 3.96 -6.79 -12.02
CA VAL A 147 3.54 -7.01 -13.40
C VAL A 147 2.96 -8.42 -13.55
N GLY A 148 1.69 -8.51 -13.92
CA GLY A 148 1.04 -9.80 -14.05
C GLY A 148 -0.40 -9.77 -14.51
N LEU A 149 -1.09 -10.86 -14.26
CA LEU A 149 -2.50 -11.10 -14.60
C LEU A 149 -3.29 -11.34 -13.31
N LYS A 150 -4.45 -10.70 -13.19
CA LYS A 150 -5.36 -10.85 -12.07
C LYS A 150 -6.80 -11.08 -12.54
N TYR A 151 -7.45 -12.07 -11.94
CA TYR A 151 -8.89 -12.26 -12.02
C TYR A 151 -9.54 -11.76 -10.74
N GLN A 152 -10.70 -11.10 -10.87
CA GLN A 152 -11.53 -10.70 -9.74
C GLN A 152 -12.98 -11.11 -10.01
N GLY A 153 -13.59 -11.78 -9.03
CA GLY A 153 -14.98 -12.20 -9.04
C GLY A 153 -15.74 -11.72 -7.81
N LYS A 154 -16.97 -11.22 -8.01
CA LYS A 154 -17.92 -10.87 -6.95
C LYS A 154 -19.13 -11.75 -7.08
N PHE A 155 -19.58 -12.35 -5.99
CA PHE A 155 -20.68 -13.29 -5.94
C PHE A 155 -21.86 -12.71 -5.16
N ASP A 156 -23.07 -13.12 -5.49
CA ASP A 156 -24.30 -12.66 -4.83
C ASP A 156 -24.34 -12.99 -3.32
N THR A 157 -23.53 -13.93 -2.87
CA THR A 157 -23.32 -14.26 -1.46
C THR A 157 -22.62 -13.18 -0.66
N GLY A 158 -22.04 -12.16 -1.32
CA GLY A 158 -21.16 -11.15 -0.74
C GLY A 158 -19.71 -11.61 -0.66
N THR A 159 -19.39 -12.75 -1.27
CA THR A 159 -18.02 -13.24 -1.41
C THR A 159 -17.33 -12.52 -2.56
N GLN A 160 -16.08 -12.13 -2.35
CA GLN A 160 -15.18 -11.63 -3.40
C GLN A 160 -13.95 -12.53 -3.44
N VAL A 161 -13.52 -12.91 -4.65
CA VAL A 161 -12.35 -13.76 -4.87
C VAL A 161 -11.43 -13.04 -5.84
N GLU A 162 -10.15 -13.00 -5.53
CA GLU A 162 -9.10 -12.53 -6.42
C GLU A 162 -8.03 -13.61 -6.53
N LEU A 163 -7.64 -13.89 -7.76
CA LEU A 163 -6.55 -14.81 -8.08
C LEU A 163 -5.59 -14.09 -9.00
N ALA A 164 -4.31 -14.11 -8.69
CA ALA A 164 -3.32 -13.39 -9.47
C ALA A 164 -2.04 -14.23 -9.67
N TYR A 165 -1.41 -13.98 -10.81
CA TYR A 165 -0.07 -14.45 -11.12
C TYR A 165 0.77 -13.26 -11.59
N PHE A 166 1.92 -13.04 -10.95
CA PHE A 166 2.87 -12.03 -11.32
C PHE A 166 4.20 -12.68 -11.70
N THR A 167 4.80 -12.19 -12.78
CA THR A 167 6.05 -12.75 -13.30
C THR A 167 7.28 -12.23 -12.59
N GLY A 168 7.19 -11.06 -12.00
CA GLY A 168 8.25 -10.36 -11.32
C GLY A 168 7.73 -9.10 -10.65
N ASP A 169 8.60 -8.36 -10.02
CA ASP A 169 8.27 -7.10 -9.38
C ASP A 169 7.90 -5.97 -10.36
N GLY A 170 7.49 -4.82 -9.84
CA GLY A 170 7.13 -3.66 -10.63
C GLY A 170 8.32 -2.96 -11.30
N GLY A 171 9.54 -3.41 -11.06
CA GLY A 171 10.76 -2.83 -11.59
C GLY A 171 11.23 -1.59 -10.84
N SER A 172 12.35 -1.05 -11.30
CA SER A 172 12.97 0.17 -10.77
C SER A 172 12.56 1.40 -11.55
N TYR A 173 12.72 2.59 -10.98
CA TYR A 173 12.48 3.87 -11.65
C TYR A 173 13.77 4.44 -12.25
N SER A 174 13.63 5.52 -13.03
CA SER A 174 14.75 6.32 -13.53
C SER A 174 14.87 7.62 -12.75
N GLY A 175 16.04 7.91 -12.18
CA GLY A 175 16.32 9.12 -11.41
C GLY A 175 17.78 9.22 -11.00
N PRO A 176 18.19 10.28 -10.28
CA PRO A 176 19.59 10.49 -9.89
C PRO A 176 20.12 9.44 -8.90
N TYR A 177 19.22 8.79 -8.18
CA TYR A 177 19.53 7.71 -7.24
C TYR A 177 19.07 6.35 -7.76
N SER A 178 18.81 6.23 -9.07
CA SER A 178 18.25 5.05 -9.72
C SER A 178 19.25 3.92 -9.85
N GLU A 179 19.79 3.52 -8.74
CA GLU A 179 20.47 2.26 -8.61
C GLU A 179 19.47 1.10 -8.65
N ASP A 180 19.94 -0.11 -8.55
CA ASP A 180 19.07 -1.28 -8.62
C ASP A 180 18.10 -1.41 -7.42
N ALA A 181 18.31 -0.63 -6.36
CA ALA A 181 17.42 -0.57 -5.19
C ALA A 181 16.18 0.31 -5.37
N SER A 182 16.19 1.23 -6.33
CA SER A 182 15.21 2.31 -6.46
C SER A 182 13.90 1.84 -7.06
N ARG A 183 12.87 1.68 -6.24
CA ARG A 183 11.52 1.24 -6.66
C ARG A 183 10.43 1.75 -5.72
N TYR A 184 9.20 1.83 -6.22
CA TYR A 184 8.05 2.23 -5.40
C TYR A 184 7.71 1.18 -4.34
N THR A 185 7.53 -0.05 -4.78
CA THR A 185 7.19 -1.20 -3.92
C THR A 185 8.43 -1.73 -3.20
N THR A 186 8.30 -2.04 -1.93
CA THR A 186 9.34 -2.79 -1.22
C THR A 186 9.46 -4.19 -1.78
N ASN A 187 10.66 -4.55 -2.24
CA ASN A 187 10.99 -5.87 -2.77
C ASN A 187 12.49 -6.15 -2.64
N PHE A 188 12.95 -7.36 -3.06
CA PHE A 188 14.36 -7.66 -3.14
C PHE A 188 15.07 -6.67 -4.08
N VAL A 189 16.31 -6.33 -3.74
CA VAL A 189 17.12 -5.40 -4.52
C VAL A 189 18.48 -6.01 -4.83
N LYS A 190 19.08 -5.58 -5.93
CA LYS A 190 20.47 -5.91 -6.21
C LYS A 190 21.36 -5.07 -5.29
N PRO A 191 22.22 -5.70 -4.46
CA PRO A 191 23.09 -4.95 -3.59
C PRO A 191 24.18 -4.21 -4.37
N GLU A 192 24.54 -3.02 -3.91
CA GLU A 192 25.74 -2.30 -4.39
C GLU A 192 27.01 -3.00 -3.94
N ASP A 193 27.03 -3.52 -2.71
CA ASP A 193 28.13 -4.32 -2.19
C ASP A 193 28.07 -5.73 -2.76
N SER A 194 29.04 -6.08 -3.58
CA SER A 194 29.16 -7.40 -4.20
C SER A 194 29.40 -8.56 -3.23
N SER A 195 29.65 -8.27 -1.95
CA SER A 195 29.72 -9.28 -0.88
C SER A 195 28.34 -9.73 -0.41
N LEU A 196 27.27 -8.98 -0.72
CA LEU A 196 25.90 -9.32 -0.41
C LEU A 196 25.26 -10.12 -1.55
N THR A 197 24.26 -10.90 -1.20
CA THR A 197 23.56 -11.77 -2.16
C THR A 197 22.50 -11.02 -2.94
N HIS A 198 22.52 -11.15 -4.27
CA HIS A 198 21.45 -10.65 -5.15
C HIS A 198 20.30 -11.65 -5.20
N LEU A 199 19.15 -11.26 -4.69
CA LEU A 199 17.91 -12.02 -4.69
C LEU A 199 16.91 -11.38 -5.67
N ASP A 200 16.05 -12.21 -6.28
CA ASP A 200 15.02 -11.79 -7.23
C ASP A 200 13.76 -12.64 -7.04
N GLU A 201 12.59 -12.01 -6.84
CA GLU A 201 11.32 -12.71 -6.61
C GLU A 201 10.57 -12.88 -7.92
N GLN A 202 10.14 -14.11 -8.21
CA GLN A 202 9.49 -14.49 -9.45
C GLN A 202 8.33 -15.46 -9.20
N ASN A 203 7.52 -15.69 -10.25
CA ASN A 203 6.45 -16.70 -10.22
C ASN A 203 5.51 -16.55 -9.02
N MET A 204 5.01 -15.36 -8.78
CA MET A 204 4.18 -15.06 -7.63
C MET A 204 2.73 -15.48 -7.89
N PHE A 205 2.20 -16.39 -7.09
CA PHE A 205 0.80 -16.80 -7.07
C PHE A 205 0.13 -16.25 -5.82
N ILE A 206 -0.92 -15.45 -5.99
CA ILE A 206 -1.63 -14.85 -4.89
C ILE A 206 -3.11 -15.14 -5.01
N GLY A 207 -3.72 -15.55 -3.88
CA GLY A 207 -5.15 -15.70 -3.73
C GLY A 207 -5.66 -14.88 -2.57
N ARG A 208 -6.80 -14.19 -2.78
CA ARG A 208 -7.53 -13.48 -1.72
C ARG A 208 -9.01 -13.79 -1.77
N VAL A 209 -9.57 -14.04 -0.61
CA VAL A 209 -11.03 -14.18 -0.42
C VAL A 209 -11.49 -13.17 0.63
N LYS A 210 -12.59 -12.46 0.35
CA LYS A 210 -13.29 -11.57 1.27
C LYS A 210 -14.75 -11.96 1.35
N GLN A 211 -15.31 -11.97 2.56
CA GLN A 211 -16.71 -12.27 2.81
C GLN A 211 -17.37 -11.11 3.55
N GLU A 212 -18.41 -10.53 2.97
CA GLU A 212 -19.27 -9.58 3.65
C GLU A 212 -20.04 -10.27 4.78
N ILE A 213 -20.08 -9.66 5.97
CA ILE A 213 -20.82 -10.18 7.12
C ILE A 213 -22.23 -9.58 7.10
N ARG A 214 -23.15 -10.23 6.39
CA ARG A 214 -24.53 -9.75 6.18
C ARG A 214 -25.42 -9.88 7.42
N SER A 215 -25.01 -10.63 8.43
CA SER A 215 -25.74 -10.81 9.69
C SER A 215 -25.57 -9.67 10.68
N LEU A 216 -24.70 -8.70 10.41
CA LEU A 216 -24.55 -7.54 11.27
C LEU A 216 -25.80 -6.67 11.27
N PRO A 217 -26.25 -6.18 12.45
CA PRO A 217 -27.39 -5.28 12.54
C PRO A 217 -27.05 -3.91 11.95
N GLU A 218 -27.97 -3.30 11.21
CA GLU A 218 -27.79 -1.91 10.75
C GLU A 218 -27.63 -0.95 11.95
N PRO A 219 -26.74 0.04 11.87
CA PRO A 219 -25.94 0.46 10.71
C PRO A 219 -24.54 -0.16 10.61
N MET A 220 -24.29 -1.28 11.28
CA MET A 220 -22.99 -1.98 11.21
C MET A 220 -22.80 -2.61 9.84
N LYS A 221 -21.56 -2.50 9.32
CA LYS A 221 -21.09 -3.22 8.13
C LYS A 221 -19.74 -3.81 8.43
N GLY A 222 -19.44 -4.96 7.85
CA GLY A 222 -18.15 -5.60 8.06
C GLY A 222 -17.85 -6.66 7.03
N ASN A 223 -16.59 -7.00 6.94
CA ASN A 223 -16.09 -8.11 6.18
C ASN A 223 -14.97 -8.81 6.92
N ILE A 224 -14.78 -10.08 6.61
CA ILE A 224 -13.61 -10.87 6.98
C ILE A 224 -12.97 -11.44 5.72
N GLY A 225 -11.71 -11.76 5.78
CA GLY A 225 -11.04 -12.36 4.63
C GLY A 225 -9.72 -13.00 4.99
N ALA A 226 -9.17 -13.67 3.99
CA ALA A 226 -7.85 -14.26 4.04
C ALA A 226 -7.16 -14.11 2.69
N SER A 227 -5.84 -14.09 2.72
CA SER A 227 -5.00 -14.12 1.53
C SER A 227 -3.80 -15.03 1.74
N TYR A 228 -3.30 -15.56 0.63
CA TYR A 228 -2.12 -16.40 0.57
C TYR A 228 -1.25 -15.96 -0.61
N TRP A 229 0.07 -15.92 -0.39
CA TRP A 229 1.10 -15.59 -1.36
C TRP A 229 2.14 -16.70 -1.37
N GLN A 230 2.51 -17.16 -2.56
CA GLN A 230 3.64 -18.04 -2.79
C GLN A 230 4.41 -17.55 -3.99
N SER A 231 5.73 -17.53 -3.90
CA SER A 231 6.63 -17.14 -4.98
C SER A 231 7.96 -17.89 -4.90
N ASP A 232 8.73 -17.86 -5.99
CA ASP A 232 10.10 -18.32 -6.04
C ASP A 232 11.04 -17.16 -5.71
N ILE A 233 12.11 -17.43 -4.94
CA ILE A 233 13.22 -16.51 -4.71
C ILE A 233 14.47 -17.07 -5.40
N GLU A 234 14.85 -16.47 -6.50
CA GLU A 234 16.08 -16.83 -7.20
C GLU A 234 17.28 -16.12 -6.56
N ASN A 235 18.23 -16.89 -6.06
CA ASN A 235 19.53 -16.38 -5.61
C ASN A 235 20.45 -16.25 -6.83
N LYS A 236 20.54 -15.05 -7.40
CA LYS A 236 21.34 -14.76 -8.60
C LYS A 236 22.85 -14.92 -8.36
N THR A 237 23.30 -14.95 -7.11
CA THR A 237 24.73 -15.10 -6.76
C THR A 237 25.19 -16.55 -6.85
N ASN A 238 24.35 -17.51 -6.43
CA ASN A 238 24.72 -18.94 -6.41
C ASN A 238 23.85 -19.83 -7.33
N GLY A 239 22.81 -19.27 -7.98
CA GLY A 239 21.93 -19.97 -8.89
C GLY A 239 20.93 -20.93 -8.22
N GLN A 240 20.79 -20.89 -6.90
CA GLN A 240 19.77 -21.68 -6.19
C GLN A 240 18.44 -20.94 -6.14
N THR A 241 17.35 -21.72 -6.07
CA THR A 241 16.00 -21.17 -5.91
C THR A 241 15.45 -21.59 -4.56
N GLY A 242 15.01 -20.62 -3.79
CA GLY A 242 14.22 -20.78 -2.60
C GLY A 242 12.78 -20.32 -2.83
N ASP A 243 12.04 -20.02 -1.78
CA ASP A 243 10.64 -19.63 -1.88
C ASP A 243 10.25 -18.59 -0.83
N ARG A 244 9.17 -17.89 -1.10
CA ARG A 244 8.45 -17.06 -0.15
C ARG A 244 7.04 -17.58 0.02
N GLN A 245 6.60 -17.67 1.26
CA GLN A 245 5.22 -17.96 1.62
C GLN A 245 4.74 -16.90 2.61
N ALA A 246 3.58 -16.31 2.33
CA ALA A 246 2.94 -15.43 3.27
C ALA A 246 1.43 -15.68 3.31
N TRP A 247 0.84 -15.53 4.48
CA TRP A 247 -0.60 -15.56 4.64
C TRP A 247 -1.07 -14.42 5.53
N ALA A 248 -2.28 -13.94 5.30
CA ALA A 248 -2.94 -12.98 6.14
C ALA A 248 -4.39 -13.36 6.36
N VAL A 249 -4.89 -13.09 7.56
CA VAL A 249 -6.32 -13.03 7.87
C VAL A 249 -6.66 -11.64 8.37
N PHE A 250 -7.81 -11.12 7.99
CA PHE A 250 -8.18 -9.75 8.26
C PHE A 250 -9.67 -9.58 8.46
N GLY A 251 -10.04 -8.52 9.19
CA GLY A 251 -11.41 -8.11 9.37
C GLY A 251 -11.54 -6.60 9.47
N ASN A 252 -12.60 -6.07 8.86
CA ASN A 252 -12.97 -4.66 8.96
C ASN A 252 -14.41 -4.54 9.38
N VAL A 253 -14.67 -3.66 10.34
CA VAL A 253 -16.02 -3.35 10.83
C VAL A 253 -16.21 -1.84 10.85
N SER A 254 -17.37 -1.39 10.42
CA SER A 254 -17.78 0.01 10.56
C SER A 254 -19.12 0.11 11.26
N TYR A 255 -19.25 1.15 12.10
CA TYR A 255 -20.50 1.54 12.75
C TYR A 255 -20.72 3.04 12.54
N ASN A 256 -21.65 3.41 11.67
CA ASN A 256 -21.82 4.78 11.19
C ASN A 256 -20.49 5.35 10.62
N ASN A 257 -19.89 6.28 11.34
CA ASN A 257 -18.63 6.96 10.96
C ASN A 257 -17.40 6.39 11.67
N LEU A 258 -17.56 5.40 12.57
CA LEU A 258 -16.48 4.69 13.22
C LEU A 258 -16.02 3.53 12.33
N GLY A 259 -14.74 3.44 12.06
CA GLY A 259 -14.09 2.34 11.37
C GLY A 259 -13.10 1.64 12.29
N PHE A 260 -13.00 0.32 12.18
CA PHE A 260 -12.01 -0.50 12.83
C PHE A 260 -11.50 -1.57 11.87
N GLY A 261 -10.19 -1.74 11.80
CA GLY A 261 -9.49 -2.74 11.00
C GLY A 261 -8.53 -3.57 11.84
N LEU A 262 -8.41 -4.84 11.52
CA LEU A 262 -7.44 -5.76 12.11
C LEU A 262 -6.91 -6.69 11.02
N THR A 263 -5.58 -6.81 10.93
CA THR A 263 -4.91 -7.79 10.07
C THR A 263 -3.83 -8.48 10.88
N LEU A 264 -3.70 -9.77 10.67
CA LEU A 264 -2.59 -10.57 11.22
C LEU A 264 -2.15 -11.59 10.18
N GLY A 265 -0.88 -11.97 10.21
CA GLY A 265 -0.36 -12.97 9.28
C GLY A 265 1.10 -13.32 9.58
N LYS A 266 1.65 -14.12 8.68
CA LYS A 266 3.04 -14.59 8.74
C LYS A 266 3.70 -14.40 7.37
N ASN A 267 4.99 -14.12 7.39
CA ASN A 267 5.87 -14.12 6.23
C ASN A 267 7.01 -15.10 6.51
N GLU A 268 7.34 -15.94 5.52
CA GLU A 268 8.46 -16.88 5.53
C GLU A 268 9.17 -16.81 4.20
N MET A 269 10.50 -16.72 4.24
CA MET A 269 11.37 -16.65 3.06
C MET A 269 12.53 -17.60 3.22
N ASP A 270 12.77 -18.46 2.23
CA ASP A 270 13.98 -19.24 2.09
C ASP A 270 14.81 -18.65 0.94
N ASN A 271 15.81 -17.86 1.27
CA ASN A 271 16.61 -17.10 0.29
C ASN A 271 17.80 -17.88 -0.28
N LYS A 272 18.04 -19.11 0.20
CA LYS A 272 19.20 -19.93 -0.19
C LYS A 272 20.55 -19.22 -0.10
N ASP A 273 20.65 -18.27 0.84
CA ASP A 273 21.88 -17.54 1.09
C ASP A 273 22.64 -18.16 2.28
N PRO A 274 23.81 -18.75 2.04
CA PRO A 274 24.60 -19.34 3.14
C PRO A 274 25.23 -18.28 4.07
N LEU A 275 25.33 -17.02 3.63
CA LEU A 275 25.92 -15.93 4.41
C LEU A 275 24.88 -15.26 5.31
N THR A 276 23.69 -15.04 4.79
CA THR A 276 22.60 -14.39 5.52
C THR A 276 21.28 -15.18 5.41
N PRO A 277 21.26 -16.44 5.90
CA PRO A 277 20.12 -17.33 5.71
C PRO A 277 18.83 -16.89 6.44
N LYS A 278 18.96 -15.96 7.38
CA LYS A 278 17.86 -15.47 8.23
C LYS A 278 17.36 -14.08 7.87
N THR A 279 18.05 -13.41 6.93
CA THR A 279 17.73 -12.04 6.53
C THR A 279 17.90 -11.86 5.03
N SER A 280 17.13 -10.97 4.44
CA SER A 280 17.22 -10.61 3.03
C SER A 280 17.32 -9.10 2.85
N LEU A 281 18.10 -8.67 1.87
CA LEU A 281 18.17 -7.27 1.49
C LEU A 281 16.95 -6.90 0.66
N MET A 282 16.19 -5.94 1.15
CA MET A 282 15.04 -5.37 0.47
C MET A 282 15.20 -3.85 0.36
N GLY A 283 14.44 -3.24 -0.51
CA GLY A 283 14.45 -1.79 -0.67
C GLY A 283 13.17 -1.24 -1.28
N SER A 284 12.94 0.04 -1.02
CA SER A 284 11.86 0.83 -1.61
C SER A 284 12.31 2.28 -1.73
N PHE A 285 11.81 2.97 -2.69
CA PHE A 285 12.29 4.31 -3.05
C PHE A 285 13.82 4.26 -3.32
N ASP A 286 14.62 5.09 -2.66
CA ASP A 286 16.08 5.06 -2.76
C ASP A 286 16.76 4.40 -1.56
N ASP A 287 15.98 3.78 -0.69
CA ASP A 287 16.48 3.17 0.53
C ASP A 287 16.56 1.65 0.39
N ASN A 288 17.57 1.05 1.04
CA ASN A 288 17.67 -0.39 1.23
C ASN A 288 17.91 -0.73 2.71
N PHE A 289 17.38 -1.88 3.11
CA PHE A 289 17.44 -2.34 4.49
C PHE A 289 17.30 -3.86 4.56
N MET A 290 17.76 -4.43 5.67
CA MET A 290 17.63 -5.87 5.91
C MET A 290 16.27 -6.17 6.54
N VAL A 291 15.63 -7.26 6.07
CA VAL A 291 14.36 -7.77 6.58
C VAL A 291 14.57 -9.20 7.07
N ALA A 292 14.05 -9.54 8.25
CA ALA A 292 14.04 -10.90 8.75
C ALA A 292 13.19 -11.80 7.84
N ASN A 293 13.75 -12.96 7.51
CA ASN A 293 13.09 -13.89 6.58
C ASN A 293 11.83 -14.52 7.15
N GLU A 294 11.70 -14.58 8.48
CA GLU A 294 10.53 -15.17 9.13
C GLU A 294 10.00 -14.28 10.25
N GLY A 295 8.67 -14.09 10.29
CA GLY A 295 8.00 -13.37 11.35
C GLY A 295 6.49 -13.30 11.19
N MET A 296 5.83 -13.02 12.31
CA MET A 296 4.41 -12.69 12.38
C MET A 296 4.23 -11.18 12.25
N PHE A 297 3.17 -10.76 11.59
CA PHE A 297 2.83 -9.34 11.50
C PHE A 297 1.41 -9.07 11.98
N TYR A 298 1.23 -7.85 12.50
CA TYR A 298 -0.06 -7.39 13.02
C TYR A 298 -0.27 -5.94 12.62
N THR A 299 -1.49 -5.60 12.21
CA THR A 299 -1.94 -4.22 12.14
C THR A 299 -3.31 -4.08 12.78
N ALA A 300 -3.51 -2.99 13.50
CA ALA A 300 -4.80 -2.61 14.03
C ALA A 300 -4.99 -1.11 13.85
N ASP A 301 -6.16 -0.71 13.35
CA ASP A 301 -6.47 0.68 13.18
C ASP A 301 -7.89 1.02 13.63
N VAL A 302 -8.08 2.27 14.05
CA VAL A 302 -9.38 2.83 14.37
C VAL A 302 -9.44 4.25 13.83
N SER A 303 -10.58 4.60 13.23
CA SER A 303 -10.83 5.95 12.73
C SER A 303 -12.27 6.38 12.99
N TYR A 304 -12.49 7.68 13.18
CA TYR A 304 -13.83 8.26 13.29
C TYR A 304 -13.97 9.50 12.41
N LYS A 305 -14.95 9.53 11.52
CA LYS A 305 -15.16 10.64 10.58
C LYS A 305 -16.29 11.56 11.06
N PHE A 306 -15.92 12.70 11.62
CA PHE A 306 -16.86 13.80 11.90
C PHE A 306 -17.17 14.54 10.60
N LYS A 307 -18.41 14.54 10.15
CA LYS A 307 -18.85 15.25 8.95
C LYS A 307 -19.32 16.67 9.28
N ASN A 308 -19.12 17.63 8.37
CA ASN A 308 -19.61 19.00 8.47
C ASN A 308 -19.15 19.73 9.75
N VAL A 309 -17.86 19.73 10.03
CA VAL A 309 -17.26 20.37 11.21
C VAL A 309 -16.95 21.83 10.90
N GLY A 310 -17.86 22.72 11.26
CA GLY A 310 -17.76 24.16 10.95
C GLY A 310 -17.77 24.40 9.43
N LYS A 311 -16.64 24.87 8.88
CA LYS A 311 -16.47 25.06 7.43
C LYS A 311 -15.83 23.87 6.73
N LEU A 312 -15.38 22.87 7.49
CA LEU A 312 -14.73 21.67 6.95
C LEU A 312 -15.77 20.63 6.55
N ASP A 313 -15.52 19.93 5.45
CA ASP A 313 -16.38 18.83 4.99
C ASP A 313 -16.29 17.63 5.94
N ALA A 314 -15.10 17.39 6.49
CA ALA A 314 -14.90 16.39 7.54
C ALA A 314 -13.62 16.63 8.34
N VAL A 315 -13.60 16.05 9.55
CA VAL A 315 -12.39 15.85 10.35
C VAL A 315 -12.35 14.37 10.78
N MET A 316 -11.22 13.72 10.59
CA MET A 316 -11.06 12.29 10.86
C MET A 316 -9.84 12.06 11.75
N PRO A 317 -10.00 11.98 13.09
CA PRO A 317 -8.99 11.41 13.95
C PRO A 317 -8.88 9.90 13.72
N TYR A 318 -7.65 9.38 13.85
CA TYR A 318 -7.34 7.96 13.70
C TYR A 318 -6.14 7.58 14.54
N ALA A 319 -6.04 6.28 14.84
CA ALA A 319 -4.88 5.68 15.49
C ALA A 319 -4.58 4.33 14.85
N MET A 320 -3.30 4.01 14.75
CA MET A 320 -2.81 2.77 14.17
C MET A 320 -1.69 2.18 15.02
N TYR A 321 -1.67 0.85 15.10
CA TYR A 321 -0.56 0.05 15.55
C TYR A 321 -0.17 -0.95 14.46
N SER A 322 1.13 -1.05 14.18
CA SER A 322 1.66 -2.02 13.21
C SER A 322 2.94 -2.64 13.78
N SER A 323 3.12 -3.95 13.64
CA SER A 323 4.27 -4.67 14.20
C SER A 323 4.69 -5.85 13.34
N TYR A 324 6.01 -6.08 13.29
CA TYR A 324 6.65 -7.28 12.75
C TYR A 324 7.43 -7.98 13.85
N VAL A 325 6.92 -9.12 14.30
CA VAL A 325 7.49 -9.98 15.35
C VAL A 325 8.32 -11.06 14.68
N LYS A 326 9.63 -10.97 14.80
CA LYS A 326 10.56 -11.85 14.12
C LYS A 326 10.66 -13.19 14.84
N SER A 327 10.78 -14.28 14.06
CA SER A 327 10.84 -15.66 14.61
C SER A 327 12.24 -16.07 15.07
N GLU A 328 13.29 -15.35 14.66
CA GLU A 328 14.67 -15.70 14.99
C GLU A 328 15.04 -15.26 16.40
N ASP A 329 15.61 -16.18 17.18
CA ASP A 329 16.05 -15.89 18.55
C ASP A 329 17.12 -14.77 18.56
N GLY A 330 16.91 -13.78 19.43
CA GLY A 330 17.81 -12.64 19.57
C GLY A 330 17.57 -11.51 18.57
N TYR A 331 16.52 -11.60 17.74
CA TYR A 331 16.06 -10.49 16.90
C TYR A 331 15.01 -9.68 17.66
N ASP A 332 15.17 -8.34 17.65
CA ASP A 332 14.22 -7.42 18.28
C ASP A 332 13.07 -7.08 17.35
N ASP A 333 11.86 -7.07 17.89
CA ASP A 333 10.65 -6.78 17.12
C ASP A 333 10.59 -5.34 16.61
N SER A 334 10.00 -5.15 15.43
CA SER A 334 9.73 -3.84 14.88
C SER A 334 8.30 -3.41 15.14
N SER A 335 8.08 -2.15 15.49
CA SER A 335 6.73 -1.61 15.67
C SER A 335 6.63 -0.14 15.30
N ARG A 336 5.43 0.25 14.88
CA ARG A 336 5.04 1.64 14.61
C ARG A 336 3.69 1.92 15.23
N ASN A 337 3.64 2.96 16.06
CA ASN A 337 2.42 3.54 16.61
C ASN A 337 2.17 4.88 15.93
N LEU A 338 0.93 5.17 15.58
CA LEU A 338 0.59 6.41 14.92
C LEU A 338 -0.73 6.96 15.47
N LEU A 339 -0.71 8.23 15.83
CA LEU A 339 -1.89 9.03 16.14
C LEU A 339 -2.01 10.13 15.10
N GLY A 340 -3.16 10.25 14.45
CA GLY A 340 -3.33 11.20 13.38
C GLY A 340 -4.69 11.88 13.35
N VAL A 341 -4.73 12.99 12.61
CA VAL A 341 -5.97 13.69 12.26
C VAL A 341 -5.86 14.18 10.82
N ALA A 342 -6.90 13.92 10.02
CA ALA A 342 -7.06 14.49 8.69
C ALA A 342 -8.26 15.45 8.67
N ALA A 343 -8.08 16.64 8.09
CA ALA A 343 -9.13 17.62 7.87
C ALA A 343 -9.32 17.84 6.37
N TYR A 344 -10.58 17.88 5.93
CA TYR A 344 -10.95 17.97 4.52
C TYR A 344 -11.75 19.24 4.26
N TYR A 345 -11.38 19.97 3.24
CA TYR A 345 -12.09 21.15 2.75
C TYR A 345 -12.02 21.22 1.24
N LYS A 346 -13.12 20.92 0.54
CA LYS A 346 -13.17 20.85 -0.93
C LYS A 346 -12.05 19.95 -1.48
N ASN A 347 -11.21 20.50 -2.33
CA ASN A 347 -10.07 19.82 -2.96
C ASN A 347 -8.81 19.78 -2.09
N MET A 348 -8.89 20.27 -0.86
CA MET A 348 -7.74 20.36 0.05
C MET A 348 -7.88 19.36 1.19
N SER A 349 -6.77 18.73 1.55
CA SER A 349 -6.68 17.91 2.76
C SER A 349 -5.45 18.34 3.56
N PHE A 350 -5.63 18.45 4.86
CA PHE A 350 -4.55 18.68 5.81
C PHE A 350 -4.46 17.47 6.74
N VAL A 351 -3.26 16.93 6.90
CA VAL A 351 -2.97 15.75 7.71
C VAL A 351 -1.91 16.10 8.74
N ALA A 352 -2.13 15.70 9.99
CA ALA A 352 -1.14 15.78 11.05
C ALA A 352 -1.04 14.42 11.73
N GLU A 353 0.17 13.86 11.79
CA GLU A 353 0.46 12.55 12.35
C GLU A 353 1.63 12.64 13.31
N TYR A 354 1.48 12.04 14.49
CA TYR A 354 2.54 11.78 15.43
C TYR A 354 2.84 10.29 15.44
N ILE A 355 4.06 9.95 15.07
CA ILE A 355 4.48 8.59 14.78
C ILE A 355 5.61 8.22 15.74
N MET A 356 5.51 7.04 16.35
CA MET A 356 6.52 6.47 17.24
C MET A 356 6.95 5.13 16.66
N GLY A 357 8.23 4.99 16.31
CA GLY A 357 8.84 3.79 15.78
C GLY A 357 9.85 3.18 16.74
N LYS A 358 9.81 1.86 16.90
CA LYS A 358 10.85 1.08 17.57
C LYS A 358 11.38 0.03 16.59
N ASN A 359 12.71 -0.05 16.42
CA ASN A 359 13.32 -0.87 15.37
C ASN A 359 12.64 -0.65 14.01
N ASP A 360 12.49 0.62 13.62
CA ASP A 360 11.81 1.06 12.43
C ASP A 360 12.74 1.95 11.60
N PHE A 361 13.20 1.45 10.46
CA PHE A 361 14.17 2.14 9.60
C PHE A 361 13.65 3.52 9.16
N LEU A 362 12.36 3.64 8.81
CA LEU A 362 11.78 4.91 8.39
C LEU A 362 11.59 5.92 9.52
N ILE A 363 11.61 5.44 10.76
CA ILE A 363 11.47 6.26 11.98
C ILE A 363 12.79 6.23 12.78
N GLY A 364 13.90 6.48 12.10
CA GLY A 364 15.21 6.72 12.72
C GLY A 364 16.02 5.49 13.07
N GLY A 365 15.51 4.29 12.89
CA GLY A 365 16.27 3.06 13.13
C GLY A 365 17.32 2.78 12.05
N PRO A 366 18.34 1.96 12.32
CA PRO A 366 19.35 1.56 11.35
C PRO A 366 18.77 0.62 10.27
N SER A 367 19.55 0.35 9.21
CA SER A 367 19.15 -0.55 8.11
C SER A 367 18.88 -2.00 8.54
N SER A 368 19.33 -2.40 9.74
CA SER A 368 19.03 -3.71 10.35
C SER A 368 17.70 -3.77 11.11
N SER A 369 16.97 -2.67 11.20
CA SER A 369 15.75 -2.53 12.04
C SER A 369 14.70 -3.61 11.78
N TYR A 370 14.44 -3.94 10.51
CA TYR A 370 13.45 -4.98 10.18
C TYR A 370 14.05 -6.40 10.16
N ALA A 371 15.32 -6.55 10.49
CA ALA A 371 16.02 -7.82 10.68
C ALA A 371 16.38 -8.01 12.17
N GLN A 372 17.68 -7.94 12.52
CA GLN A 372 18.14 -8.15 13.89
C GLN A 372 17.59 -7.14 14.91
N GLY A 373 17.10 -5.99 14.45
CA GLY A 373 16.82 -4.84 15.26
C GLY A 373 18.00 -3.85 15.20
N GLY A 374 17.96 -2.81 15.98
CA GLY A 374 18.96 -1.76 15.91
C GLY A 374 19.39 -1.22 17.26
N ASP A 375 18.47 -0.60 17.90
CA ASP A 375 18.60 -0.06 19.25
C ASP A 375 17.26 -0.26 19.98
N ASP A 376 17.28 -0.16 21.28
CA ASP A 376 16.07 -0.22 22.10
C ASP A 376 15.32 1.12 22.16
N ASP A 377 15.81 2.14 21.44
CA ASP A 377 15.26 3.48 21.48
C ASP A 377 13.96 3.56 20.65
N THR A 378 13.06 4.39 21.13
CA THR A 378 11.87 4.79 20.40
C THR A 378 12.11 6.15 19.77
N HIS A 379 12.03 6.21 18.45
CA HIS A 379 12.12 7.46 17.71
C HIS A 379 10.74 8.01 17.40
N GLU A 380 10.66 9.34 17.26
CA GLU A 380 9.40 10.05 17.09
C GLU A 380 9.45 10.95 15.85
N LEU A 381 8.35 11.01 15.13
CA LEU A 381 8.18 11.86 13.93
C LEU A 381 6.86 12.63 14.03
N LEU A 382 6.93 13.95 13.97
CA LEU A 382 5.77 14.79 13.62
C LEU A 382 5.75 14.97 12.11
N ASN A 383 4.67 14.48 11.45
CA ASN A 383 4.48 14.55 10.01
C ASN A 383 3.24 15.37 9.69
N LEU A 384 3.44 16.55 9.08
CA LEU A 384 2.36 17.41 8.62
C LEU A 384 2.34 17.40 7.10
N GLN A 385 1.17 17.14 6.51
CA GLN A 385 1.02 17.12 5.05
C GLN A 385 -0.17 17.97 4.62
N PHE A 386 -0.01 18.67 3.52
CA PHE A 386 -1.07 19.40 2.84
C PHE A 386 -1.18 18.90 1.41
N TYR A 387 -2.40 18.54 1.01
CA TYR A 387 -2.74 18.07 -0.32
C TYR A 387 -3.67 19.06 -1.02
N TYR A 388 -3.41 19.28 -2.30
CA TYR A 388 -4.36 19.83 -3.25
C TYR A 388 -4.69 18.75 -4.28
N ASN A 389 -5.94 18.33 -4.31
CA ASN A 389 -6.43 17.28 -5.23
C ASN A 389 -7.11 17.92 -6.43
N PHE A 390 -6.96 17.36 -7.61
CA PHE A 390 -7.58 17.83 -8.86
C PHE A 390 -8.10 16.66 -9.69
#